data_a6991ff780a381248c70ffc202c3fc39
#
_entry.id   a6991ff780a381248c70ffc202c3fc39
#
_cell.length_a   1.000
_cell.length_b   1.000
_cell.length_c   1.000
_cell.angle_alpha   90.00
_cell.angle_beta   90.00
_cell.angle_gamma   90.00
#
_symmetry.space_group_name_H-M   'P 1'
#
loop_
_entity.id
_entity.type
_entity.pdbx_description
1 polymer ?
#
loop_
_entity_poly.entity_id
_entity_poly.type
_entity_poly.pdbx_seq_one_letter_code
_entity_poly.pdbx_strand_id
1 'polypeptide(L)'
;MKPGHKFLLGATLIVACVGYLIFEGVKQTGTYFFTPSELAAKTQADPSFHNVGVKMGAKVVPGTIKRDAATQTIDFSVTDGVKTYPVTYRGLAPDTFTDQQDIEVVVEGRLGTDGVFHATTLLAKCGSRYEAKYESKKT
;
A
#
# COMPACT_ATOMS: atom_id res chain seq x y z
N MET A 1 36.33 27.18 29.53
CA MET A 1 34.93 26.99 29.13
C MET A 1 34.03 27.17 30.33
N LYS A 2 33.06 28.05 30.20
CA LYS A 2 32.01 28.22 31.21
C LYS A 2 31.18 26.95 31.30
N PRO A 3 30.74 26.50 32.49
CA PRO A 3 30.01 25.22 32.62
C PRO A 3 28.73 25.15 31.80
N GLY A 4 28.08 26.29 31.54
CA GLY A 4 26.87 26.33 30.72
C GLY A 4 27.10 25.97 29.25
N HIS A 5 28.28 26.19 28.72
CA HIS A 5 28.58 25.86 27.33
C HIS A 5 28.72 24.36 27.10
N LYS A 6 29.16 23.60 28.09
CA LYS A 6 29.26 22.14 28.02
C LYS A 6 27.88 21.50 27.90
N PHE A 7 26.93 22.00 28.70
CA PHE A 7 25.55 21.52 28.69
C PHE A 7 24.83 21.90 27.37
N LEU A 8 25.08 23.12 26.89
CA LEU A 8 24.51 23.58 25.62
C LEU A 8 25.01 22.71 24.47
N LEU A 9 26.30 22.41 24.44
CA LEU A 9 26.91 21.58 23.39
C LEU A 9 26.39 20.14 23.43
N GLY A 10 26.25 19.56 24.62
CA GLY A 10 25.67 18.23 24.80
C GLY A 10 24.20 18.19 24.41
N ALA A 11 23.41 19.19 24.78
CA ALA A 11 22.01 19.28 24.40
C ALA A 11 21.83 19.40 22.88
N THR A 12 22.64 20.23 22.21
CA THR A 12 22.61 20.37 20.76
C THR A 12 22.94 19.06 20.06
N LEU A 13 23.94 18.33 20.57
CA LEU A 13 24.31 17.04 20.02
C LEU A 13 23.17 16.02 20.12
N ILE A 14 22.51 15.97 21.29
CA ILE A 14 21.37 15.06 21.50
C ILE A 14 20.22 15.40 20.55
N VAL A 15 19.86 16.68 20.45
CA VAL A 15 18.79 17.13 19.54
C VAL A 15 19.12 16.80 18.08
N ALA A 16 20.37 16.99 17.68
CA ALA A 16 20.82 16.65 16.33
C ALA A 16 20.73 15.14 16.06
N CYS A 17 21.15 14.30 17.02
CA CYS A 17 21.04 12.85 16.89
C CYS A 17 19.59 12.38 16.82
N VAL A 18 18.72 12.89 17.68
CA VAL A 18 17.30 12.54 17.69
C VAL A 18 16.64 12.99 16.39
N GLY A 19 16.92 14.20 15.94
CA GLY A 19 16.40 14.70 14.66
C GLY A 19 16.84 13.85 13.47
N TYR A 20 18.09 13.43 13.45
CA TYR A 20 18.61 12.55 12.42
C TYR A 20 17.92 11.19 12.43
N LEU A 21 17.74 10.59 13.61
CA LEU A 21 17.07 9.29 13.73
C LEU A 21 15.60 9.37 13.30
N ILE A 22 14.89 10.44 13.67
CA ILE A 22 13.52 10.65 13.23
C ILE A 22 13.46 10.78 11.70
N PHE A 23 14.34 11.56 11.12
CA PHE A 23 14.38 11.78 9.67
C PHE A 23 14.65 10.48 8.91
N GLU A 24 15.60 9.69 9.38
CA GLU A 24 15.92 8.40 8.78
C GLU A 24 14.79 7.38 8.98
N GLY A 25 14.18 7.35 10.17
CA GLY A 25 13.06 6.48 10.48
C GLY A 25 11.84 6.76 9.61
N VAL A 26 11.52 8.03 9.35
CA VAL A 26 10.41 8.41 8.49
C VAL A 26 10.64 7.97 7.04
N LYS A 27 11.88 8.04 6.57
CA LYS A 27 12.21 7.55 5.22
C LYS A 27 12.00 6.05 5.06
N GLN A 28 12.31 5.27 6.10
CA GLN A 28 12.23 3.80 6.03
C GLN A 28 10.84 3.27 6.32
N THR A 29 10.09 3.93 7.20
CA THR A 29 8.76 3.48 7.63
C THR A 29 7.62 4.06 6.80
N GLY A 30 7.90 5.04 5.95
CA GLY A 30 6.90 5.62 5.07
C GLY A 30 6.48 4.60 4.01
N THR A 31 5.66 3.62 4.39
CA THR A 31 5.01 2.79 3.40
C THR A 31 4.01 3.67 2.66
N TYR A 32 4.35 4.03 1.45
CA TYR A 32 3.53 4.90 0.62
C TYR A 32 2.22 4.20 0.29
N PHE A 33 1.11 4.84 0.61
CA PHE A 33 -0.23 4.37 0.26
C PHE A 33 -0.75 5.18 -0.92
N PHE A 34 -1.08 4.49 -2.00
CA PHE A 34 -1.56 5.12 -3.23
C PHE A 34 -2.84 4.46 -3.73
N THR A 35 -3.66 5.24 -4.43
CA THR A 35 -4.66 4.69 -5.34
C THR A 35 -4.00 4.38 -6.68
N PRO A 36 -4.62 3.57 -7.55
CA PRO A 36 -4.05 3.27 -8.87
C PRO A 36 -3.71 4.51 -9.71
N SER A 37 -4.58 5.53 -9.70
CA SER A 37 -4.32 6.76 -10.45
C SER A 37 -3.15 7.56 -9.86
N GLU A 38 -3.04 7.63 -8.55
CA GLU A 38 -1.93 8.29 -7.87
C GLU A 38 -0.60 7.58 -8.14
N LEU A 39 -0.60 6.24 -8.12
CA LEU A 39 0.58 5.45 -8.42
C LEU A 39 1.01 5.64 -9.88
N ALA A 40 0.06 5.68 -10.80
CA ALA A 40 0.33 5.96 -12.21
C ALA A 40 0.98 7.33 -12.41
N ALA A 41 0.43 8.37 -11.78
CA ALA A 41 0.99 9.72 -11.85
C ALA A 41 2.40 9.76 -11.26
N LYS A 42 2.63 9.07 -10.14
CA LYS A 42 3.93 9.04 -9.47
C LYS A 42 4.99 8.34 -10.32
N THR A 43 4.64 7.21 -10.93
CA THR A 43 5.59 6.47 -11.78
C THR A 43 5.86 7.16 -13.11
N GLN A 44 4.92 7.95 -13.62
CA GLN A 44 5.15 8.78 -14.79
C GLN A 44 6.07 9.97 -14.51
N ALA A 45 5.94 10.57 -13.33
CA ALA A 45 6.78 11.67 -12.90
C ALA A 45 8.20 11.20 -12.54
N ASP A 46 8.31 9.99 -11.98
CA ASP A 46 9.58 9.41 -11.51
C ASP A 46 9.65 7.93 -11.89
N PRO A 47 10.31 7.59 -13.03
CA PRO A 47 10.44 6.18 -13.43
C PRO A 47 11.20 5.31 -12.42
N SER A 48 12.03 5.90 -11.57
CA SER A 48 12.73 5.15 -10.53
C SER A 48 11.79 4.64 -9.43
N PHE A 49 10.52 5.09 -9.42
CA PHE A 49 9.51 4.65 -8.48
C PHE A 49 9.01 3.24 -8.78
N HIS A 50 9.26 2.72 -9.98
CA HIS A 50 9.05 1.30 -10.27
C HIS A 50 9.94 0.46 -9.36
N ASN A 51 9.41 -0.69 -8.90
CA ASN A 51 10.09 -1.60 -7.98
C ASN A 51 10.28 -1.05 -6.56
N VAL A 52 9.65 0.07 -6.22
CA VAL A 52 9.57 0.57 -4.85
C VAL A 52 8.39 -0.09 -4.14
N GLY A 53 8.61 -0.54 -2.90
CA GLY A 53 7.56 -1.14 -2.09
C GLY A 53 6.50 -0.12 -1.72
N VAL A 54 5.25 -0.35 -2.15
CA VAL A 54 4.12 0.55 -1.89
C VAL A 54 2.88 -0.26 -1.52
N LYS A 55 1.94 0.39 -0.86
CA LYS A 55 0.59 -0.14 -0.64
C LYS A 55 -0.37 0.54 -1.60
N MET A 56 -1.19 -0.26 -2.25
CA MET A 56 -2.21 0.26 -3.17
C MET A 56 -3.58 -0.19 -2.70
N GLY A 57 -4.46 0.77 -2.44
CA GLY A 57 -5.86 0.52 -2.11
C GLY A 57 -6.74 0.75 -3.33
N ALA A 58 -7.52 -0.26 -3.70
CA ALA A 58 -8.38 -0.17 -4.87
C ALA A 58 -9.50 -1.19 -4.79
N LYS A 59 -10.46 -1.09 -5.71
CA LYS A 59 -11.54 -2.06 -5.84
C LYS A 59 -11.17 -3.11 -6.87
N VAL A 60 -11.51 -4.36 -6.58
CA VAL A 60 -11.32 -5.46 -7.54
C VAL A 60 -12.37 -5.32 -8.64
N VAL A 61 -11.92 -5.43 -9.90
CA VAL A 61 -12.82 -5.46 -11.04
C VAL A 61 -13.50 -6.84 -11.09
N PRO A 62 -14.84 -6.92 -11.03
CA PRO A 62 -15.53 -8.20 -11.05
C PRO A 62 -15.26 -8.98 -12.35
N GLY A 63 -15.13 -10.30 -12.23
CA GLY A 63 -14.89 -11.18 -13.37
C GLY A 63 -13.43 -11.26 -13.84
N THR A 64 -12.51 -10.59 -13.16
CA THR A 64 -11.09 -10.60 -13.54
C THR A 64 -10.24 -11.56 -12.72
N ILE A 65 -10.80 -12.15 -11.66
CA ILE A 65 -10.05 -13.02 -10.76
C ILE A 65 -9.78 -14.37 -11.45
N LYS A 66 -8.51 -14.67 -11.63
CA LYS A 66 -8.04 -15.96 -12.15
C LYS A 66 -7.13 -16.61 -11.12
N ARG A 67 -7.48 -17.82 -10.72
CA ARG A 67 -6.70 -18.57 -9.75
C ARG A 67 -5.98 -19.72 -10.46
N ASP A 68 -4.68 -19.82 -10.22
CA ASP A 68 -3.88 -20.95 -10.67
C ASP A 68 -3.48 -21.78 -9.44
N ALA A 69 -4.12 -22.93 -9.28
CA ALA A 69 -3.86 -23.81 -8.14
C ALA A 69 -2.47 -24.46 -8.20
N ALA A 70 -1.93 -24.66 -9.41
CA ALA A 70 -0.63 -25.30 -9.58
C ALA A 70 0.52 -24.42 -9.07
N THR A 71 0.45 -23.09 -9.31
CA THR A 71 1.47 -22.14 -8.88
C THR A 71 1.05 -21.34 -7.66
N GLN A 72 -0.17 -21.53 -7.15
CA GLN A 72 -0.77 -20.75 -6.06
C GLN A 72 -0.73 -19.25 -6.36
N THR A 73 -0.97 -18.89 -7.61
CA THR A 73 -0.97 -17.51 -8.07
C THR A 73 -2.40 -17.06 -8.34
N ILE A 74 -2.71 -15.84 -7.95
CA ILE A 74 -4.01 -15.21 -8.21
C ILE A 74 -3.75 -13.96 -9.02
N ASP A 75 -4.35 -13.89 -10.20
CA ASP A 75 -4.30 -12.73 -11.07
C ASP A 75 -5.66 -12.06 -11.07
N PHE A 76 -5.67 -10.76 -10.86
CA PHE A 76 -6.89 -9.97 -10.88
C PHE A 76 -6.56 -8.53 -11.25
N SER A 77 -7.57 -7.76 -11.57
CA SER A 77 -7.42 -6.33 -11.87
C SER A 77 -8.05 -5.49 -10.78
N VAL A 78 -7.43 -4.37 -10.46
CA VAL A 78 -7.92 -3.42 -9.48
C VAL A 78 -8.07 -2.04 -10.13
N THR A 79 -9.05 -1.29 -9.68
CA THR A 79 -9.35 0.04 -10.22
C THR A 79 -9.77 1.00 -9.12
N ASP A 80 -9.50 2.29 -9.33
CA ASP A 80 -10.06 3.38 -8.53
C ASP A 80 -11.15 4.15 -9.30
N GLY A 81 -11.56 3.63 -10.46
CA GLY A 81 -12.49 4.30 -11.36
C GLY A 81 -11.82 5.13 -12.45
N VAL A 82 -10.53 5.43 -12.31
CA VAL A 82 -9.75 6.23 -13.26
C VAL A 82 -8.68 5.37 -13.93
N LYS A 83 -7.92 4.62 -13.13
CA LYS A 83 -6.84 3.76 -13.63
C LYS A 83 -7.05 2.35 -13.15
N THR A 84 -6.78 1.39 -14.01
CA THR A 84 -6.86 -0.04 -13.73
C THR A 84 -5.46 -0.66 -13.87
N TYR A 85 -5.08 -1.46 -12.88
CA TYR A 85 -3.83 -2.21 -12.91
C TYR A 85 -4.10 -3.70 -12.78
N PRO A 86 -3.42 -4.52 -13.59
CA PRO A 86 -3.36 -5.96 -13.32
C PRO A 86 -2.47 -6.21 -12.10
N VAL A 87 -2.93 -7.10 -11.22
CA VAL A 87 -2.21 -7.47 -9.99
C VAL A 87 -1.99 -8.96 -10.01
N THR A 88 -0.76 -9.36 -9.70
CA THR A 88 -0.38 -10.76 -9.52
C THR A 88 -0.02 -10.96 -8.05
N TYR A 89 -0.74 -11.85 -7.37
CA TYR A 89 -0.48 -12.20 -5.98
C TYR A 89 -0.15 -13.66 -5.87
N ARG A 90 0.93 -13.98 -5.18
CA ARG A 90 1.35 -15.35 -4.94
C ARG A 90 1.18 -15.68 -3.47
N GLY A 91 0.31 -16.63 -3.16
CA GLY A 91 0.03 -17.06 -1.81
C GLY A 91 -1.44 -17.43 -1.62
N LEU A 92 -1.83 -17.60 -0.37
CA LEU A 92 -3.20 -17.93 0.00
C LEU A 92 -4.04 -16.65 0.06
N ALA A 93 -5.12 -16.63 -0.70
CA ALA A 93 -6.08 -15.52 -0.65
C ALA A 93 -6.99 -15.65 0.57
N PRO A 94 -7.40 -14.52 1.17
CA PRO A 94 -8.45 -14.55 2.20
C PRO A 94 -9.75 -15.14 1.67
N ASP A 95 -10.52 -15.79 2.54
CA ASP A 95 -11.83 -16.35 2.18
C ASP A 95 -12.81 -15.28 1.71
N THR A 96 -12.61 -14.04 2.15
CA THR A 96 -13.41 -12.89 1.74
C THR A 96 -13.12 -12.43 0.33
N PHE A 97 -12.07 -12.94 -0.30
CA PHE A 97 -11.69 -12.57 -1.66
C PHE A 97 -12.49 -13.41 -2.66
N THR A 98 -13.66 -12.91 -3.03
CA THR A 98 -14.58 -13.56 -3.96
C THR A 98 -14.93 -12.65 -5.12
N ASP A 99 -15.38 -13.24 -6.22
CA ASP A 99 -15.71 -12.53 -7.46
C ASP A 99 -17.15 -11.98 -7.48
N GLN A 100 -17.90 -12.21 -6.40
CA GLN A 100 -19.33 -11.96 -6.36
C GLN A 100 -19.75 -10.61 -5.78
N GLN A 101 -18.82 -9.85 -5.23
CA GLN A 101 -19.13 -8.59 -4.54
C GLN A 101 -18.07 -7.53 -4.85
N ASP A 102 -18.45 -6.26 -4.66
CA ASP A 102 -17.51 -5.17 -4.68
C ASP A 102 -16.55 -5.30 -3.50
N ILE A 103 -15.36 -5.79 -3.78
CA ILE A 103 -14.33 -5.99 -2.79
C ILE A 103 -13.29 -4.89 -2.92
N GLU A 104 -13.08 -4.19 -1.82
CA GLU A 104 -11.95 -3.28 -1.70
C GLU A 104 -10.76 -4.06 -1.16
N VAL A 105 -9.63 -3.94 -1.84
CA VAL A 105 -8.40 -4.61 -1.45
C VAL A 105 -7.29 -3.61 -1.21
N VAL A 106 -6.41 -3.95 -0.27
CA VAL A 106 -5.14 -3.27 -0.09
C VAL A 106 -4.06 -4.29 -0.43
N VAL A 107 -3.32 -4.01 -1.48
CA VAL A 107 -2.21 -4.85 -1.91
C VAL A 107 -0.90 -4.14 -1.59
N GLU A 108 0.02 -4.87 -1.03
CA GLU A 108 1.37 -4.40 -0.76
C GLU A 108 2.34 -5.12 -1.66
N GLY A 109 3.16 -4.38 -2.38
CA GLY A 109 4.11 -4.95 -3.31
C GLY A 109 4.80 -3.89 -4.14
N ARG A 110 5.13 -4.24 -5.37
CA ARG A 110 5.89 -3.38 -6.27
C ARG A 110 5.23 -3.34 -7.65
N LEU A 111 5.21 -2.15 -8.23
CA LEU A 111 4.79 -2.00 -9.60
C LEU A 111 5.99 -2.30 -10.51
N GLY A 112 5.90 -3.37 -11.30
CA GLY A 112 6.94 -3.74 -12.25
C GLY A 112 6.97 -2.81 -13.46
N THR A 113 8.08 -2.83 -14.19
CA THR A 113 8.22 -2.08 -15.44
C THR A 113 7.33 -2.64 -16.55
N ASP A 114 6.81 -3.85 -16.38
CA ASP A 114 5.85 -4.49 -17.27
C ASP A 114 4.41 -3.99 -17.09
N GLY A 115 4.18 -3.07 -16.16
CA GLY A 115 2.87 -2.53 -15.84
C GLY A 115 2.02 -3.41 -14.92
N VAL A 116 2.57 -4.52 -14.43
CA VAL A 116 1.87 -5.43 -13.51
C VAL A 116 2.31 -5.15 -12.10
N PHE A 117 1.35 -5.06 -11.17
CA PHE A 117 1.63 -4.90 -9.76
C PHE A 117 1.88 -6.26 -9.13
N HIS A 118 3.09 -6.49 -8.67
CA HIS A 118 3.49 -7.73 -8.02
C HIS A 118 3.27 -7.62 -6.52
N ALA A 119 2.15 -8.16 -6.05
CA ALA A 119 1.76 -8.09 -4.65
C ALA A 119 2.39 -9.21 -3.85
N THR A 120 2.90 -8.87 -2.67
CA THR A 120 3.40 -9.82 -1.68
C THR A 120 2.41 -10.02 -0.54
N THR A 121 1.51 -9.06 -0.33
CA THR A 121 0.49 -9.09 0.71
C THR A 121 -0.84 -8.64 0.11
N LEU A 122 -1.91 -9.35 0.46
CA LEU A 122 -3.26 -9.06 0.00
C LEU A 122 -4.19 -9.01 1.22
N LEU A 123 -4.81 -7.85 1.42
CA LEU A 123 -5.84 -7.65 2.41
C LEU A 123 -7.15 -7.31 1.70
N ALA A 124 -8.18 -8.10 1.93
CA ALA A 124 -9.49 -7.86 1.34
C ALA A 124 -10.45 -7.33 2.39
N LYS A 125 -11.18 -6.29 2.04
CA LYS A 125 -12.23 -5.71 2.87
C LYS A 125 -13.55 -5.76 2.14
N CYS A 126 -14.56 -6.37 2.75
CA CYS A 126 -15.93 -6.31 2.24
C CYS A 126 -16.55 -5.00 2.70
N GLY A 127 -16.41 -3.96 1.89
CA GLY A 127 -16.89 -2.62 2.22
C GLY A 127 -18.39 -2.55 2.50
N SER A 128 -19.17 -3.31 1.76
CA SER A 128 -20.63 -3.32 1.88
C SER A 128 -21.14 -3.82 3.23
N ARG A 129 -20.40 -4.73 3.90
CA ARG A 129 -20.80 -5.23 5.23
C ARG A 129 -20.60 -4.19 6.33
N TYR A 130 -19.56 -3.39 6.22
CA TYR A 130 -19.28 -2.34 7.20
C TYR A 130 -20.21 -1.16 7.06
N GLU A 131 -20.55 -0.78 5.84
CA GLU A 131 -21.51 0.29 5.57
C GLU A 131 -22.91 -0.07 6.03
N ALA A 132 -23.35 -1.30 5.80
CA ALA A 132 -24.66 -1.78 6.25
C ALA A 132 -24.78 -1.79 7.78
N LYS A 133 -23.72 -2.16 8.49
CA LYS A 133 -23.68 -2.10 9.96
C LYS A 133 -23.66 -0.67 10.49
N TYR A 134 -23.09 0.25 9.74
CA TYR A 134 -23.01 1.65 10.12
C TYR A 134 -24.38 2.34 9.96
N GLU A 135 -25.09 2.03 8.88
CA GLU A 135 -26.43 2.56 8.65
C GLU A 135 -27.45 2.02 9.63
N SER A 136 -27.38 0.75 10.00
CA SER A 136 -28.29 0.14 10.97
C SER A 136 -28.09 0.67 12.39
N LYS A 137 -26.96 1.25 12.72
CA LYS A 137 -26.71 1.93 13.99
C LYS A 137 -27.22 3.36 14.04
N LYS A 138 -27.48 3.97 12.89
CA LYS A 138 -28.02 5.34 12.80
C LYS A 138 -29.53 5.40 12.89
N THR A 139 -30.21 4.29 12.73
CA THR A 139 -31.64 4.15 12.90
C THR A 139 -31.93 3.52 14.24
#